data_be01c0092e60426e8e442238595f8a77
#
_entry.id   be01c0092e60426e8e442238595f8a77
#
_cell.length_a   1.000
_cell.length_b   1.000
_cell.length_c   1.000
_cell.angle_alpha   90.00
_cell.angle_beta   90.00
_cell.angle_gamma   90.00
#
_symmetry.space_group_name_H-M   'P 1'
#
loop_
_entity.id
_entity.type
_entity.pdbx_description
1 polymer ?
#
loop_
_entity_poly.entity_id
_entity_poly.type
_entity_poly.pdbx_seq_one_letter_code
_entity_poly.pdbx_strand_id
1 'polypeptide(L)'
;MHVARQDAEALVYVSLAQLMALEFSTRALSFVGRQPRGSLLSGSHASRLRGRGLDFDELRRYQPGDDLRHLDWRASLRTGNPVVRTFTEERDRPVWVVVDQRMSMFFGSTRSFKSALAAELGALAAWMALRAGDRVGAIVFNDQHIDSITPLRSRTRVQALCSRIVHYNHQLDALQPDAEDSGQLDTVLQRCLAVAGHDHLICLISDFAGAGPRTLQLLRQLATHNDVIALQVYDP
;
A
#
# COMPACT_ATOMS: atom_id res chain seq x y z
N MET A 1 -11.17 -25.02 -27.86
CA MET A 1 -11.34 -23.60 -28.25
C MET A 1 -11.86 -22.72 -27.10
N HIS A 2 -12.71 -23.18 -26.19
CA HIS A 2 -13.26 -22.35 -25.11
C HIS A 2 -12.22 -21.97 -24.04
N VAL A 3 -11.35 -22.91 -23.64
CA VAL A 3 -10.29 -22.69 -22.62
C VAL A 3 -9.27 -21.66 -23.09
N ALA A 4 -8.76 -21.76 -24.31
CA ALA A 4 -7.79 -20.82 -24.84
C ALA A 4 -8.31 -19.37 -24.96
N ARG A 5 -9.63 -19.20 -25.12
CA ARG A 5 -10.26 -17.90 -25.18
C ARG A 5 -10.43 -17.27 -23.78
N GLN A 6 -10.73 -18.09 -22.77
CA GLN A 6 -10.76 -17.65 -21.37
C GLN A 6 -9.38 -17.27 -20.85
N ASP A 7 -8.33 -18.02 -21.23
CA ASP A 7 -6.95 -17.69 -20.86
C ASP A 7 -6.49 -16.38 -21.52
N ALA A 8 -6.86 -16.14 -22.79
CA ALA A 8 -6.52 -14.89 -23.47
C ALA A 8 -7.28 -13.68 -22.88
N GLU A 9 -8.53 -13.87 -22.50
CA GLU A 9 -9.35 -12.81 -21.86
C GLU A 9 -8.81 -12.45 -20.46
N ALA A 10 -8.30 -13.43 -19.72
CA ALA A 10 -7.66 -13.22 -18.41
C ALA A 10 -6.31 -12.47 -18.49
N LEU A 11 -5.69 -12.37 -19.66
CA LEU A 11 -4.48 -11.55 -19.88
C LEU A 11 -4.82 -10.06 -20.11
N VAL A 12 -6.05 -9.76 -20.47
CA VAL A 12 -6.54 -8.42 -20.80
C VAL A 12 -7.33 -7.84 -19.63
N TYR A 13 -8.27 -8.64 -19.11
CA TYR A 13 -9.18 -8.24 -18.04
C TYR A 13 -9.04 -9.12 -16.81
N VAL A 14 -9.17 -8.50 -15.65
CA VAL A 14 -9.13 -9.22 -14.38
C VAL A 14 -10.54 -9.50 -13.86
N SER A 15 -10.69 -10.62 -13.16
CA SER A 15 -11.92 -10.96 -12.44
C SER A 15 -11.78 -10.69 -10.93
N LEU A 16 -12.90 -10.44 -10.25
CA LEU A 16 -12.91 -10.31 -8.81
C LEU A 16 -12.38 -11.58 -8.12
N ALA A 17 -12.70 -12.77 -8.64
CA ALA A 17 -12.23 -14.03 -8.10
C ALA A 17 -10.70 -14.15 -8.13
N GLN A 18 -10.06 -13.74 -9.25
CA GLN A 18 -8.60 -13.71 -9.37
C GLN A 18 -7.99 -12.78 -8.32
N LEU A 19 -8.46 -11.52 -8.22
CA LEU A 19 -7.93 -10.55 -7.27
C LEU A 19 -8.12 -10.99 -5.81
N MET A 20 -9.24 -11.63 -5.48
CA MET A 20 -9.49 -12.18 -4.15
C MET A 20 -8.61 -13.38 -3.84
N ALA A 21 -8.29 -14.24 -4.82
CA ALA A 21 -7.42 -15.39 -4.64
C ALA A 21 -5.96 -15.01 -4.32
N LEU A 22 -5.51 -13.79 -4.68
CA LEU A 22 -4.19 -13.28 -4.35
C LEU A 22 -3.94 -13.14 -2.83
N GLU A 23 -4.99 -13.17 -2.01
CA GLU A 23 -4.88 -13.24 -0.54
C GLU A 23 -3.91 -14.35 -0.09
N PHE A 24 -3.97 -15.50 -0.72
CA PHE A 24 -3.10 -16.66 -0.38
C PHE A 24 -1.65 -16.44 -0.80
N SER A 25 -1.42 -15.72 -1.90
CA SER A 25 -0.08 -15.45 -2.42
C SER A 25 0.72 -14.48 -1.55
N THR A 26 0.05 -13.67 -0.73
CA THR A 26 0.71 -12.67 0.13
C THR A 26 1.37 -13.25 1.38
N ARG A 27 1.27 -14.57 1.64
CA ARG A 27 1.78 -15.20 2.87
C ARG A 27 3.29 -15.02 3.08
N ALA A 28 4.06 -14.90 2.01
CA ALA A 28 5.52 -14.72 2.03
C ALA A 28 5.96 -13.27 1.75
N LEU A 29 5.02 -12.36 1.46
CA LEU A 29 5.29 -10.99 1.06
C LEU A 29 5.07 -10.02 2.23
N SER A 30 5.89 -8.97 2.32
CA SER A 30 5.74 -7.87 3.28
C SER A 30 6.29 -6.59 2.69
N PHE A 31 5.64 -5.45 2.96
CA PHE A 31 6.20 -4.12 2.67
C PHE A 31 7.38 -3.76 3.58
N VAL A 32 7.44 -4.40 4.74
CA VAL A 32 8.58 -4.23 5.62
C VAL A 32 9.72 -5.05 5.05
N GLY A 33 10.58 -4.42 4.24
CA GLY A 33 11.92 -4.94 4.07
C GLY A 33 12.46 -5.18 5.48
N ARG A 34 13.14 -6.30 5.71
CA ARG A 34 13.91 -6.52 6.93
C ARG A 34 15.00 -5.42 6.99
N GLN A 35 14.60 -4.22 7.39
CA GLN A 35 15.59 -3.21 7.74
C GLN A 35 16.33 -3.76 8.95
N PRO A 36 17.68 -3.87 8.89
CA PRO A 36 18.45 -4.14 10.09
C PRO A 36 18.08 -3.05 11.09
N ARG A 37 17.71 -3.44 12.31
CA ARG A 37 17.43 -2.56 13.45
C ARG A 37 18.69 -1.73 13.77
N GLY A 38 18.94 -0.66 13.03
CA GLY A 38 20.18 0.11 13.10
C GLY A 38 20.18 1.38 12.26
N SER A 39 19.03 1.91 11.88
CA SER A 39 18.99 3.24 11.28
C SER A 39 19.31 4.30 12.33
N LEU A 40 20.58 4.76 12.33
CA LEU A 40 21.11 5.87 13.14
C LEU A 40 20.44 7.23 12.84
N LEU A 41 19.40 7.26 12.02
CA LEU A 41 18.65 8.47 11.64
C LEU A 41 17.28 8.59 12.33
N SER A 42 16.91 7.64 13.18
CA SER A 42 15.76 7.80 14.06
C SER A 42 16.17 8.66 15.26
N GLY A 43 16.16 9.97 15.06
CA GLY A 43 16.30 10.92 16.15
C GLY A 43 15.31 10.56 17.25
N SER A 44 15.79 10.40 18.49
CA SER A 44 15.02 10.02 19.67
C SER A 44 13.97 11.09 20.01
N HIS A 45 12.85 11.08 19.33
CA HIS A 45 11.64 11.68 19.81
C HIS A 45 10.81 10.59 20.49
N ALA A 46 11.04 10.40 21.79
CA ALA A 46 10.15 9.67 22.64
C ALA A 46 8.76 10.30 22.53
N SER A 47 7.90 9.73 21.73
CA SER A 47 6.51 10.11 21.59
C SER A 47 5.84 9.96 22.97
N ARG A 48 5.47 11.10 23.57
CA ARG A 48 4.66 11.18 24.81
C ARG A 48 3.19 10.89 24.55
N LEU A 49 2.86 10.06 23.57
CA LEU A 49 1.48 9.69 23.31
C LEU A 49 1.09 8.46 24.14
N ARG A 50 0.38 8.70 25.23
CA ARG A 50 -0.44 7.70 25.94
C ARG A 50 -1.56 7.28 24.97
N GLY A 51 -1.40 6.15 24.27
CA GLY A 51 -2.39 5.59 23.35
C GLY A 51 -2.43 4.07 23.45
N ARG A 52 -3.59 3.48 23.41
CA ARG A 52 -3.88 2.05 23.36
C ARG A 52 -3.07 1.39 22.23
N GLY A 53 -2.33 0.31 22.52
CA GLY A 53 -1.69 -0.53 21.51
C GLY A 53 -0.18 -0.71 21.69
N LEU A 54 0.30 -0.86 22.94
CA LEU A 54 1.66 -1.31 23.22
C LEU A 54 1.61 -2.83 23.37
N ASP A 55 2.04 -3.56 22.35
CA ASP A 55 2.25 -4.99 22.48
C ASP A 55 3.59 -5.25 23.16
N PHE A 56 3.58 -6.18 24.11
CA PHE A 56 4.78 -6.66 24.77
C PHE A 56 5.66 -7.36 23.72
N ASP A 57 6.89 -6.85 23.52
CA ASP A 57 7.85 -7.43 22.56
C ASP A 57 8.74 -8.45 23.25
N GLU A 58 9.58 -8.00 24.19
CA GLU A 58 10.52 -8.87 24.88
C GLU A 58 10.92 -8.32 26.27
N LEU A 59 11.56 -9.18 27.06
CA LEU A 59 12.29 -8.79 28.27
C LEU A 59 13.78 -8.67 27.93
N ARG A 60 14.36 -7.46 28.07
CA ARG A 60 15.79 -7.26 27.92
C ARG A 60 16.43 -6.68 29.17
N ARG A 61 17.76 -6.84 29.28
CA ARG A 61 18.48 -6.22 30.39
C ARG A 61 18.37 -4.70 30.33
N TYR A 62 18.19 -4.09 31.49
CA TYR A 62 18.20 -2.64 31.67
C TYR A 62 19.52 -2.04 31.16
N GLN A 63 19.42 -0.93 30.46
CA GLN A 63 20.54 -0.09 30.06
C GLN A 63 20.36 1.34 30.64
N PRO A 64 21.45 2.02 31.00
CA PRO A 64 21.35 3.41 31.45
C PRO A 64 20.63 4.28 30.42
N GLY A 65 19.53 4.94 30.85
CA GLY A 65 18.64 5.72 29.99
C GLY A 65 17.28 5.08 29.72
N ASP A 66 17.07 3.81 30.08
CA ASP A 66 15.74 3.17 29.99
C ASP A 66 14.79 3.74 31.03
N ASP A 67 13.49 3.81 30.68
CA ASP A 67 12.44 4.23 31.60
C ASP A 67 12.20 3.17 32.68
N LEU A 68 12.50 3.52 33.92
CA LEU A 68 12.35 2.66 35.11
C LEU A 68 10.90 2.20 35.34
N ARG A 69 9.89 2.88 34.74
CA ARG A 69 8.49 2.46 34.82
C ARG A 69 8.21 1.15 34.07
N HIS A 70 9.08 0.79 33.14
CA HIS A 70 8.99 -0.44 32.38
C HIS A 70 9.80 -1.59 33.02
N LEU A 71 10.38 -1.40 34.21
CA LEU A 71 11.14 -2.42 34.90
C LEU A 71 10.19 -3.57 35.33
N ASP A 72 10.53 -4.80 34.93
CA ASP A 72 9.84 -5.98 35.43
C ASP A 72 10.51 -6.51 36.70
N TRP A 73 9.97 -6.09 37.84
CA TRP A 73 10.51 -6.46 39.15
C TRP A 73 10.53 -7.98 39.40
N ARG A 74 9.54 -8.73 38.88
CA ARG A 74 9.49 -10.18 39.02
C ARG A 74 10.58 -10.86 38.20
N ALA A 75 10.75 -10.48 36.94
CA ALA A 75 11.81 -11.00 36.11
C ALA A 75 13.19 -10.60 36.65
N SER A 76 13.36 -9.35 37.11
CA SER A 76 14.60 -8.85 37.70
C SER A 76 15.01 -9.63 38.93
N LEU A 77 14.09 -9.91 39.86
CA LEU A 77 14.36 -10.71 41.04
C LEU A 77 14.73 -12.16 40.70
N ARG A 78 14.09 -12.74 39.67
CA ARG A 78 14.37 -14.12 39.24
C ARG A 78 15.73 -14.26 38.55
N THR A 79 16.12 -13.25 37.77
CA THR A 79 17.37 -13.27 36.99
C THR A 79 18.56 -12.66 37.71
N GLY A 80 18.36 -12.01 38.87
CA GLY A 80 19.38 -11.27 39.59
C GLY A 80 19.91 -10.02 38.91
N ASN A 81 19.30 -9.63 37.79
CA ASN A 81 19.67 -8.43 37.01
C ASN A 81 18.44 -7.59 36.69
N PRO A 82 18.54 -6.26 36.64
CA PRO A 82 17.44 -5.41 36.22
C PRO A 82 17.02 -5.74 34.77
N VAL A 83 15.72 -6.01 34.58
CA VAL A 83 15.12 -6.38 33.31
C VAL A 83 13.97 -5.42 33.02
N VAL A 84 13.94 -4.85 31.82
CA VAL A 84 12.87 -3.97 31.34
C VAL A 84 12.01 -4.65 30.30
N ARG A 85 10.72 -4.33 30.32
CA ARG A 85 9.79 -4.70 29.26
C ARG A 85 9.97 -3.75 28.11
N THR A 86 10.27 -4.28 26.94
CA THR A 86 10.17 -3.53 25.70
C THR A 86 8.77 -3.72 25.12
N PHE A 87 8.27 -2.66 24.50
CA PHE A 87 6.98 -2.65 23.85
C PHE A 87 7.17 -2.20 22.42
N THR A 88 6.56 -2.90 21.49
CA THR A 88 6.43 -2.43 20.12
C THR A 88 5.09 -1.71 20.00
N GLU A 89 5.11 -0.48 19.51
CA GLU A 89 3.89 0.23 19.19
C GLU A 89 3.28 -0.42 17.95
N GLU A 90 2.16 -1.14 18.13
CA GLU A 90 1.37 -1.62 17.00
C GLU A 90 0.70 -0.40 16.34
N ARG A 91 1.39 0.21 15.37
CA ARG A 91 0.83 1.29 14.57
C ARG A 91 -0.04 0.67 13.48
N ASP A 92 -1.31 0.79 13.66
CA ASP A 92 -2.36 0.63 12.67
C ASP A 92 -2.22 1.76 11.63
N ARG A 93 -1.35 1.55 10.64
CA ARG A 93 -0.98 2.55 9.63
C ARG A 93 -2.03 2.60 8.52
N PRO A 94 -2.49 3.79 8.11
CA PRO A 94 -3.32 3.90 6.92
C PRO A 94 -2.49 3.65 5.66
N VAL A 95 -2.95 2.72 4.82
CA VAL A 95 -2.35 2.41 3.52
C VAL A 95 -3.32 2.82 2.42
N TRP A 96 -2.87 3.65 1.50
CA TRP A 96 -3.59 4.04 0.30
C TRP A 96 -3.01 3.30 -0.90
N VAL A 97 -3.82 2.44 -1.52
CA VAL A 97 -3.47 1.76 -2.76
C VAL A 97 -4.06 2.57 -3.91
N VAL A 98 -3.19 3.17 -4.72
CA VAL A 98 -3.56 4.04 -5.83
C VAL A 98 -3.33 3.27 -7.13
N VAL A 99 -4.40 2.97 -7.87
CA VAL A 99 -4.35 2.08 -9.04
C VAL A 99 -4.82 2.82 -10.28
N ASP A 100 -3.92 2.88 -11.25
CA ASP A 100 -4.15 3.49 -12.55
C ASP A 100 -4.84 2.50 -13.50
N GLN A 101 -5.98 2.89 -14.04
CA GLN A 101 -6.75 2.18 -15.05
C GLN A 101 -7.10 3.10 -16.22
N ARG A 102 -6.19 4.02 -16.59
CA ARG A 102 -6.33 4.88 -17.78
C ARG A 102 -6.09 4.09 -19.07
N MET A 103 -6.49 4.65 -20.20
CA MET A 103 -6.26 4.03 -21.51
C MET A 103 -4.78 3.78 -21.80
N SER A 104 -3.86 4.62 -21.33
CA SER A 104 -2.42 4.37 -21.41
C SER A 104 -1.98 3.03 -20.81
N MET A 105 -2.73 2.52 -19.85
CA MET A 105 -2.51 1.22 -19.22
C MET A 105 -3.12 0.04 -20.01
N PHE A 106 -3.97 0.31 -21.02
CA PHE A 106 -4.61 -0.73 -21.84
C PHE A 106 -3.73 -1.18 -22.99
N PHE A 107 -2.57 -1.68 -22.64
CA PHE A 107 -1.56 -2.17 -23.58
C PHE A 107 -0.77 -3.33 -22.98
N GLY A 108 -0.39 -4.28 -23.83
CA GLY A 108 0.49 -5.40 -23.47
C GLY A 108 0.93 -6.16 -24.72
N SER A 109 2.22 -6.49 -24.83
CA SER A 109 2.79 -7.16 -26.01
C SER A 109 3.10 -8.64 -25.79
N THR A 110 3.46 -9.07 -24.56
CA THR A 110 3.99 -10.42 -24.33
C THR A 110 3.25 -11.26 -23.30
N ARG A 111 2.84 -10.69 -22.18
CA ARG A 111 2.21 -11.46 -21.06
C ARG A 111 0.79 -11.04 -20.81
N SER A 112 0.63 -9.91 -20.09
CA SER A 112 -0.67 -9.37 -19.75
C SER A 112 -0.67 -7.85 -20.00
N PHE A 113 -1.83 -7.28 -20.11
CA PHE A 113 -1.96 -5.84 -20.22
C PHE A 113 -1.47 -5.13 -18.95
N LYS A 114 -0.88 -3.94 -19.09
CA LYS A 114 -0.41 -3.14 -17.96
C LYS A 114 -1.54 -2.89 -16.95
N SER A 115 -2.77 -2.66 -17.43
CA SER A 115 -3.96 -2.48 -16.60
C SER A 115 -4.29 -3.71 -15.75
N ALA A 116 -4.17 -4.92 -16.32
CA ALA A 116 -4.39 -6.17 -15.59
C ALA A 116 -3.29 -6.39 -14.54
N LEU A 117 -2.02 -6.17 -14.91
CA LEU A 117 -0.91 -6.25 -13.97
C LEU A 117 -1.03 -5.23 -12.83
N ALA A 118 -1.43 -3.98 -13.14
CA ALA A 118 -1.66 -2.96 -12.12
C ALA A 118 -2.81 -3.36 -11.16
N ALA A 119 -3.86 -3.99 -11.68
CA ALA A 119 -4.96 -4.51 -10.88
C ALA A 119 -4.49 -5.60 -9.89
N GLU A 120 -3.69 -6.55 -10.37
CA GLU A 120 -3.11 -7.61 -9.53
C GLU A 120 -2.15 -7.05 -8.46
N LEU A 121 -1.26 -6.13 -8.84
CA LEU A 121 -0.36 -5.45 -7.90
C LEU A 121 -1.12 -4.66 -6.85
N GLY A 122 -2.21 -3.98 -7.23
CA GLY A 122 -3.09 -3.26 -6.32
C GLY A 122 -3.77 -4.19 -5.30
N ALA A 123 -4.29 -5.32 -5.77
CA ALA A 123 -4.88 -6.32 -4.89
C ALA A 123 -3.84 -6.95 -3.95
N LEU A 124 -2.65 -7.30 -4.46
CA LEU A 124 -1.55 -7.80 -3.62
C LEU A 124 -1.16 -6.79 -2.54
N ALA A 125 -0.97 -5.52 -2.90
CA ALA A 125 -0.66 -4.45 -1.96
C ALA A 125 -1.73 -4.34 -0.86
N ALA A 126 -3.02 -4.39 -1.23
CA ALA A 126 -4.12 -4.32 -0.29
C ALA A 126 -4.14 -5.52 0.68
N TRP A 127 -3.94 -6.75 0.16
CA TRP A 127 -3.87 -7.95 0.99
C TRP A 127 -2.66 -7.96 1.92
N MET A 128 -1.50 -7.50 1.44
CA MET A 128 -0.29 -7.38 2.26
C MET A 128 -0.50 -6.41 3.42
N ALA A 129 -1.08 -5.23 3.15
CA ALA A 129 -1.39 -4.22 4.16
C ALA A 129 -2.39 -4.75 5.21
N LEU A 130 -3.49 -5.38 4.77
CA LEU A 130 -4.48 -5.96 5.69
C LEU A 130 -3.84 -7.02 6.59
N ARG A 131 -2.96 -7.87 6.06
CA ARG A 131 -2.25 -8.89 6.83
C ARG A 131 -1.25 -8.32 7.81
N ALA A 132 -0.63 -7.20 7.48
CA ALA A 132 0.25 -6.46 8.40
C ALA A 132 -0.51 -5.80 9.56
N GLY A 133 -1.87 -5.85 9.53
CA GLY A 133 -2.71 -5.21 10.54
C GLY A 133 -3.11 -3.78 10.18
N ASP A 134 -2.70 -3.28 9.02
CA ASP A 134 -2.93 -1.91 8.59
C ASP A 134 -4.36 -1.65 8.11
N ARG A 135 -4.77 -0.38 8.12
CA ARG A 135 -6.02 0.08 7.51
C ARG A 135 -5.83 0.28 6.02
N VAL A 136 -6.62 -0.40 5.20
CA VAL A 136 -6.53 -0.36 3.74
C VAL A 136 -7.59 0.55 3.15
N GLY A 137 -7.16 1.55 2.40
CA GLY A 137 -7.97 2.38 1.53
C GLY A 137 -7.47 2.32 0.10
N ALA A 138 -8.20 2.94 -0.82
CA ALA A 138 -7.81 2.99 -2.22
C ALA A 138 -8.22 4.28 -2.91
N ILE A 139 -7.47 4.60 -3.96
CA ILE A 139 -7.89 5.50 -5.02
C ILE A 139 -7.74 4.73 -6.32
N VAL A 140 -8.85 4.49 -7.02
CA VAL A 140 -8.85 3.86 -8.33
C VAL A 140 -9.34 4.88 -9.33
N PHE A 141 -8.64 5.03 -10.44
CA PHE A 141 -8.95 6.07 -11.41
C PHE A 141 -8.75 5.61 -12.86
N ASN A 142 -9.50 6.24 -13.74
CA ASN A 142 -9.31 6.18 -15.19
C ASN A 142 -9.16 7.61 -15.74
N ASP A 143 -9.27 7.79 -17.05
CA ASP A 143 -9.12 9.10 -17.71
C ASP A 143 -10.18 10.13 -17.31
N GLN A 144 -11.33 9.69 -16.78
CA GLN A 144 -12.49 10.55 -16.53
C GLN A 144 -12.91 10.59 -15.05
N HIS A 145 -12.66 9.55 -14.29
CA HIS A 145 -13.20 9.37 -12.94
C HIS A 145 -12.13 8.99 -11.93
N ILE A 146 -12.34 9.41 -10.69
CA ILE A 146 -11.50 9.08 -9.53
C ILE A 146 -12.40 8.64 -8.39
N ASP A 147 -12.28 7.37 -7.98
CA ASP A 147 -12.99 6.84 -6.83
C ASP A 147 -12.05 6.68 -5.64
N SER A 148 -12.53 7.08 -4.47
CA SER A 148 -11.78 6.97 -3.22
C SER A 148 -12.52 6.10 -2.21
N ILE A 149 -11.81 5.16 -1.60
CA ILE A 149 -12.29 4.24 -0.56
C ILE A 149 -11.49 4.51 0.70
N THR A 150 -12.13 5.03 1.74
CA THR A 150 -11.47 5.37 3.02
C THR A 150 -10.80 4.16 3.68
N PRO A 151 -9.61 4.33 4.28
CA PRO A 151 -8.89 3.25 4.95
C PRO A 151 -9.65 2.63 6.11
N LEU A 152 -9.80 1.30 6.10
CA LEU A 152 -10.38 0.52 7.19
C LEU A 152 -9.74 -0.87 7.25
N ARG A 153 -9.50 -1.38 8.46
CA ARG A 153 -8.97 -2.75 8.69
C ARG A 153 -10.09 -3.77 8.55
N SER A 154 -10.38 -4.17 7.32
CA SER A 154 -11.48 -5.08 7.03
C SER A 154 -11.28 -5.81 5.70
N ARG A 155 -11.53 -7.12 5.68
CA ARG A 155 -11.55 -7.93 4.44
C ARG A 155 -12.58 -7.42 3.44
N THR A 156 -13.72 -6.95 3.91
CA THR A 156 -14.76 -6.34 3.08
C THR A 156 -14.26 -5.07 2.38
N ARG A 157 -13.35 -4.33 3.01
CA ARG A 157 -12.72 -3.15 2.42
C ARG A 157 -11.83 -3.52 1.23
N VAL A 158 -11.00 -4.56 1.38
CA VAL A 158 -10.18 -5.08 0.27
C VAL A 158 -11.06 -5.61 -0.86
N GLN A 159 -12.14 -6.31 -0.54
CA GLN A 159 -13.10 -6.75 -1.56
C GLN A 159 -13.72 -5.56 -2.31
N ALA A 160 -14.12 -4.50 -1.62
CA ALA A 160 -14.66 -3.28 -2.25
C ALA A 160 -13.63 -2.63 -3.18
N LEU A 161 -12.36 -2.57 -2.76
CA LEU A 161 -11.25 -2.11 -3.57
C LEU A 161 -11.10 -2.97 -4.84
N CYS A 162 -11.01 -4.29 -4.70
CA CYS A 162 -10.91 -5.22 -5.83
C CYS A 162 -12.09 -5.08 -6.79
N SER A 163 -13.31 -4.95 -6.26
CA SER A 163 -14.51 -4.74 -7.08
C SER A 163 -14.43 -3.43 -7.87
N ARG A 164 -13.88 -2.37 -7.28
CA ARG A 164 -13.71 -1.08 -7.96
C ARG A 164 -12.64 -1.16 -9.05
N ILE A 165 -11.53 -1.85 -8.80
CA ILE A 165 -10.50 -2.10 -9.82
C ILE A 165 -11.10 -2.86 -11.01
N VAL A 166 -11.82 -3.96 -10.75
CA VAL A 166 -12.48 -4.75 -11.81
C VAL A 166 -13.45 -3.89 -12.62
N HIS A 167 -14.25 -3.05 -11.95
CA HIS A 167 -15.18 -2.16 -12.61
C HIS A 167 -14.47 -1.23 -13.61
N TYR A 168 -13.38 -0.57 -13.22
CA TYR A 168 -12.63 0.31 -14.12
C TYR A 168 -11.86 -0.47 -15.19
N ASN A 169 -11.30 -1.64 -14.84
CA ASN A 169 -10.57 -2.48 -15.78
C ASN A 169 -11.46 -2.95 -16.94
N HIS A 170 -12.71 -3.31 -16.65
CA HIS A 170 -13.68 -3.73 -17.66
C HIS A 170 -14.29 -2.57 -18.47
N GLN A 171 -14.01 -1.33 -18.12
CA GLN A 171 -14.39 -0.17 -18.94
C GLN A 171 -13.36 0.15 -20.03
N LEU A 172 -12.16 -0.45 -19.96
CA LEU A 172 -11.13 -0.26 -20.98
C LEU A 172 -11.53 -1.03 -22.24
N ASP A 173 -11.47 -0.34 -23.38
CA ASP A 173 -11.84 -0.90 -24.67
C ASP A 173 -10.93 -0.33 -25.76
N ALA A 174 -10.37 -1.19 -26.61
CA ALA A 174 -9.51 -0.81 -27.73
C ALA A 174 -10.21 0.08 -28.78
N LEU A 175 -11.54 0.14 -28.77
CA LEU A 175 -12.30 1.02 -29.65
C LEU A 175 -12.44 2.46 -29.12
N GLN A 176 -12.03 2.71 -27.87
CA GLN A 176 -12.01 4.05 -27.33
C GLN A 176 -10.81 4.82 -27.92
N PRO A 177 -10.98 6.10 -28.28
CA PRO A 177 -9.85 6.91 -28.72
C PRO A 177 -8.86 7.04 -27.56
N ASP A 178 -7.56 7.10 -27.91
CA ASP A 178 -6.54 7.44 -26.92
C ASP A 178 -6.95 8.73 -26.21
N ALA A 179 -7.04 8.67 -24.90
CA ALA A 179 -7.31 9.88 -24.13
C ALA A 179 -6.09 10.81 -24.28
N GLU A 180 -6.33 12.03 -24.72
CA GLU A 180 -5.32 13.09 -24.59
C GLU A 180 -4.88 13.16 -23.13
N ASP A 181 -3.61 13.46 -22.87
CA ASP A 181 -3.08 13.59 -21.50
C ASP A 181 -3.95 14.58 -20.71
N SER A 182 -4.87 14.03 -19.94
CA SER A 182 -5.88 14.80 -19.22
C SER A 182 -5.35 15.49 -17.96
N GLY A 183 -4.05 15.32 -17.62
CA GLY A 183 -3.51 15.72 -16.32
C GLY A 183 -4.13 14.93 -15.14
N GLN A 184 -4.79 13.81 -15.44
CA GLN A 184 -5.52 13.02 -14.46
C GLN A 184 -4.60 12.48 -13.36
N LEU A 185 -3.37 12.10 -13.71
CA LEU A 185 -2.37 11.65 -12.73
C LEU A 185 -2.09 12.75 -11.68
N ASP A 186 -1.91 13.99 -12.11
CA ASP A 186 -1.70 15.12 -11.20
C ASP A 186 -2.92 15.39 -10.33
N THR A 187 -4.13 15.25 -10.88
CA THR A 187 -5.39 15.37 -10.14
C THR A 187 -5.50 14.28 -9.06
N VAL A 188 -5.13 13.05 -9.38
CA VAL A 188 -5.08 11.94 -8.42
C VAL A 188 -4.07 12.20 -7.30
N LEU A 189 -2.87 12.68 -7.63
CA LEU A 189 -1.85 13.02 -6.64
C LEU A 189 -2.30 14.17 -5.71
N GLN A 190 -3.00 15.17 -6.24
CA GLN A 190 -3.65 16.22 -5.43
C GLN A 190 -4.73 15.61 -4.50
N ARG A 191 -5.50 14.63 -5.00
CA ARG A 191 -6.47 13.91 -4.19
C ARG A 191 -5.78 13.12 -3.07
N CYS A 192 -4.66 12.46 -3.36
CA CYS A 192 -3.85 11.79 -2.34
C CYS A 192 -3.40 12.76 -1.25
N LEU A 193 -2.88 13.93 -1.62
CA LEU A 193 -2.49 14.98 -0.66
C LEU A 193 -3.65 15.46 0.21
N ALA A 194 -4.86 15.52 -0.34
CA ALA A 194 -6.06 15.95 0.40
C ALA A 194 -6.55 14.91 1.42
N VAL A 195 -6.34 13.61 1.16
CA VAL A 195 -6.86 12.52 2.00
C VAL A 195 -5.79 11.84 2.86
N ALA A 196 -4.53 11.90 2.47
CA ALA A 196 -3.41 11.37 3.24
C ALA A 196 -2.92 12.44 4.23
N GLY A 197 -3.05 12.17 5.51
CA GLY A 197 -2.47 12.99 6.56
C GLY A 197 -0.97 12.78 6.68
N HIS A 198 -0.51 12.40 7.87
CA HIS A 198 0.88 12.07 8.17
C HIS A 198 1.01 10.59 8.49
N ASP A 199 2.20 10.03 8.25
CA ASP A 199 2.54 8.63 8.58
C ASP A 199 1.70 7.58 7.82
N HIS A 200 1.17 7.92 6.62
CA HIS A 200 0.50 6.97 5.74
C HIS A 200 1.52 6.26 4.83
N LEU A 201 1.16 5.07 4.36
CA LEU A 201 1.81 4.42 3.22
C LEU A 201 0.96 4.66 1.98
N ILE A 202 1.57 5.19 0.93
CA ILE A 202 0.93 5.40 -0.37
C ILE A 202 1.62 4.50 -1.38
N CYS A 203 0.90 3.52 -1.91
CA CYS A 203 1.37 2.62 -2.95
C CYS A 203 0.74 3.03 -4.28
N LEU A 204 1.48 3.74 -5.13
CA LEU A 204 1.04 4.24 -6.43
C LEU A 204 1.49 3.27 -7.53
N ILE A 205 0.54 2.77 -8.32
CA ILE A 205 0.76 1.78 -9.37
C ILE A 205 0.27 2.37 -10.69
N SER A 206 1.19 2.71 -11.59
CA SER A 206 0.91 3.42 -12.85
C SER A 206 2.04 3.20 -13.85
N ASP A 207 1.80 3.47 -15.12
CA ASP A 207 2.87 3.60 -16.13
C ASP A 207 3.51 5.00 -16.11
N PHE A 208 2.93 5.94 -15.36
CA PHE A 208 3.32 7.34 -15.29
C PHE A 208 3.25 8.08 -16.63
N ALA A 209 2.44 7.60 -17.59
CA ALA A 209 2.21 8.33 -18.84
C ALA A 209 1.69 9.75 -18.52
N GLY A 210 2.22 10.76 -19.21
CA GLY A 210 1.90 12.17 -18.97
C GLY A 210 2.55 12.79 -17.72
N ALA A 211 3.42 12.06 -17.01
CA ALA A 211 4.12 12.61 -15.84
C ALA A 211 5.06 13.76 -16.25
N GLY A 212 5.00 14.86 -15.51
CA GLY A 212 5.79 16.06 -15.75
C GLY A 212 6.38 16.68 -14.48
N PRO A 213 6.92 17.90 -14.57
CA PRO A 213 7.49 18.59 -13.40
C PRO A 213 6.48 18.78 -12.26
N ARG A 214 5.20 18.95 -12.59
CA ARG A 214 4.12 19.08 -11.61
C ARG A 214 3.89 17.76 -10.86
N THR A 215 3.86 16.64 -11.56
CA THR A 215 3.76 15.29 -10.99
C THR A 215 4.89 15.05 -9.99
N LEU A 216 6.12 15.38 -10.37
CA LEU A 216 7.29 15.23 -9.51
C LEU A 216 7.20 16.10 -8.25
N GLN A 217 6.69 17.33 -8.37
CA GLN A 217 6.45 18.22 -7.24
C GLN A 217 5.44 17.61 -6.25
N LEU A 218 4.31 17.08 -6.75
CA LEU A 218 3.26 16.48 -5.95
C LEU A 218 3.76 15.21 -5.23
N LEU A 219 4.52 14.36 -5.92
CA LEU A 219 5.15 13.18 -5.31
C LEU A 219 6.12 13.56 -4.19
N ARG A 220 6.92 14.59 -4.38
CA ARG A 220 7.81 15.11 -3.32
C ARG A 220 7.04 15.62 -2.12
N GLN A 221 5.93 16.34 -2.34
CA GLN A 221 5.06 16.80 -1.25
C GLN A 221 4.45 15.63 -0.48
N LEU A 222 3.96 14.61 -1.17
CA LEU A 222 3.44 13.38 -0.54
C LEU A 222 4.51 12.70 0.32
N ALA A 223 5.73 12.58 -0.21
CA ALA A 223 6.84 11.92 0.47
C ALA A 223 7.43 12.72 1.64
N THR A 224 7.03 13.98 1.85
CA THR A 224 7.53 14.79 2.98
C THR A 224 7.04 14.26 4.32
N HIS A 225 5.82 13.73 4.37
CA HIS A 225 5.17 13.28 5.62
C HIS A 225 4.62 11.85 5.55
N ASN A 226 4.83 11.17 4.42
CA ASN A 226 4.32 9.84 4.17
C ASN A 226 5.38 8.98 3.50
N ASP A 227 5.25 7.65 3.63
CA ASP A 227 6.05 6.75 2.80
C ASP A 227 5.35 6.54 1.46
N VAL A 228 6.09 6.77 0.37
CA VAL A 228 5.56 6.60 -0.98
C VAL A 228 6.31 5.50 -1.70
N ILE A 229 5.58 4.48 -2.14
CA ILE A 229 6.08 3.42 -3.03
C ILE A 229 5.46 3.68 -4.40
N ALA A 230 6.28 3.98 -5.39
CA ALA A 230 5.86 4.13 -6.77
C ALA A 230 6.27 2.88 -7.57
N LEU A 231 5.26 2.12 -8.02
CA LEU A 231 5.44 0.94 -8.87
C LEU A 231 5.16 1.34 -10.31
N GLN A 232 6.22 1.44 -11.10
CA GLN A 232 6.09 1.69 -12.53
C GLN A 232 5.79 0.39 -13.26
N VAL A 233 4.66 0.36 -13.97
CA VAL A 233 4.25 -0.74 -14.85
C VAL A 233 4.60 -0.36 -16.28
N TYR A 234 5.44 -1.14 -16.91
CA TYR A 234 5.84 -0.93 -18.31
C TYR A 234 5.79 -2.26 -19.08
N ASP A 235 5.66 -2.15 -20.37
CA ASP A 235 5.74 -3.28 -21.30
C ASP A 235 7.11 -3.21 -21.99
N PRO A 236 7.94 -4.27 -21.91
CA PRO A 236 9.32 -4.28 -22.39
C PRO A 236 9.47 -4.23 -23.92
#